data_33bc926926cc917d96d8c554ed902097
#
_entry.id   33bc926926cc917d96d8c554ed902097
#
_cell.length_a   1.000
_cell.length_b   1.000
_cell.length_c   1.000
_cell.angle_alpha   90.00
_cell.angle_beta   90.00
_cell.angle_gamma   90.00
#
_symmetry.space_group_name_H-M   'P 1'
#
loop_
_entity.id
_entity.type
_entity.pdbx_description
1 polymer ?
#
loop_
_entity_poly.entity_id
_entity_poly.type
_entity_poly.pdbx_seq_one_letter_code
_entity_poly.pdbx_strand_id
1 'polypeptide(L)'
;MLTDHHRTEIGEVLESALDARTRWIGILGNPRHEGPHVAALQERGVGDDQIARVHRPVGLNIGSRTPAEIAVATLAGLIADRNGRPGGFEF
;
A
#
# COMPACT_ATOMS: atom_id res chain seq x y z
N MET A 1 6.67 2.19 3.79
CA MET A 1 6.46 2.26 2.33
C MET A 1 7.50 1.41 1.62
N LEU A 2 7.07 0.63 0.65
CA LEU A 2 7.94 -0.29 -0.09
C LEU A 2 8.02 0.15 -1.55
N THR A 3 9.23 0.22 -2.09
CA THR A 3 9.48 0.69 -3.45
C THR A 3 10.01 -0.38 -4.38
N ASP A 4 10.39 -1.54 -3.85
CA ASP A 4 10.91 -2.65 -4.62
C ASP A 4 9.76 -3.53 -5.14
N HIS A 5 9.90 -4.01 -6.37
CA HIS A 5 8.89 -4.81 -7.05
C HIS A 5 9.28 -6.27 -7.26
N HIS A 6 10.37 -6.73 -6.66
CA HIS A 6 10.78 -8.14 -6.73
C HIS A 6 9.80 -8.98 -5.92
N ARG A 7 9.12 -9.90 -6.63
CA ARG A 7 8.01 -10.67 -6.07
C ARG A 7 8.37 -11.43 -4.80
N THR A 8 9.52 -12.10 -4.77
CA THR A 8 9.94 -12.91 -3.62
C THR A 8 10.20 -12.04 -2.39
N GLU A 9 10.94 -10.96 -2.59
CA GLU A 9 11.26 -10.02 -1.50
C GLU A 9 10.01 -9.30 -0.99
N ILE A 10 9.12 -8.92 -1.89
CA ILE A 10 7.85 -8.29 -1.53
C ILE A 10 7.05 -9.20 -0.60
N GLY A 11 6.94 -10.48 -0.94
CA GLY A 11 6.19 -11.43 -0.11
C GLY A 11 6.74 -11.55 1.29
N GLU A 12 8.06 -11.71 1.42
CA GLU A 12 8.73 -11.82 2.72
C GLU A 12 8.54 -10.56 3.57
N VAL A 13 8.83 -9.40 3.00
CA VAL A 13 8.78 -8.13 3.72
C VAL A 13 7.36 -7.82 4.17
N LEU A 14 6.38 -8.01 3.29
CA LEU A 14 4.98 -7.72 3.61
C LEU A 14 4.42 -8.69 4.64
N GLU A 15 4.75 -9.98 4.54
CA GLU A 15 4.33 -10.95 5.54
C GLU A 15 4.87 -10.57 6.93
N SER A 16 6.14 -10.21 7.00
CA SER A 16 6.75 -9.74 8.26
C SER A 16 6.06 -8.47 8.79
N ALA A 17 5.76 -7.52 7.92
CA ALA A 17 5.08 -6.29 8.31
C ALA A 17 3.66 -6.56 8.82
N LEU A 18 2.93 -7.47 8.18
CA LEU A 18 1.59 -7.86 8.60
C LEU A 18 1.62 -8.60 9.94
N ASP A 19 2.59 -9.50 10.12
CA ASP A 19 2.75 -10.23 11.38
C ASP A 19 3.13 -9.32 12.54
N ALA A 20 3.91 -8.27 12.27
CA ALA A 20 4.29 -7.28 13.26
C ALA A 20 3.14 -6.32 13.61
N ARG A 21 1.98 -6.47 12.98
CA ARG A 21 0.79 -5.61 13.17
C ARG A 21 1.08 -4.15 12.87
N THR A 22 1.91 -3.90 11.88
CA THR A 22 2.17 -2.56 11.39
C THR A 22 0.85 -1.91 10.97
N ARG A 23 0.59 -0.70 11.48
CA ARG A 23 -0.69 -0.03 11.26
C ARG A 23 -0.96 0.31 9.80
N TRP A 24 0.07 0.73 9.08
CA TRP A 24 -0.08 1.18 7.70
C TRP A 24 1.03 0.63 6.83
N ILE A 25 0.65 0.04 5.70
CA ILE A 25 1.57 -0.55 4.74
C ILE A 25 1.21 -0.03 3.35
N GLY A 26 2.18 0.52 2.64
CA GLY A 26 1.96 1.04 1.30
C GLY A 26 3.05 0.61 0.34
N ILE A 27 2.68 0.40 -0.92
CA ILE A 27 3.59 0.02 -2.00
C ILE A 27 3.40 0.99 -3.17
N LEU A 28 4.50 1.44 -3.75
CA LEU A 28 4.45 2.18 -5.01
C LEU A 28 3.98 1.24 -6.12
N GLY A 29 3.13 1.73 -6.99
CA GLY A 29 2.63 0.92 -8.09
C GLY A 29 1.73 1.68 -9.04
N ASN A 30 1.44 1.02 -10.17
CA ASN A 30 0.54 1.52 -11.19
C ASN A 30 -0.88 1.02 -10.91
N PRO A 31 -1.90 1.92 -10.77
CA PRO A 31 -3.26 1.49 -10.49
C PRO A 31 -3.90 0.68 -11.63
N ARG A 32 -3.33 0.71 -12.83
CA ARG A 32 -3.84 -0.03 -13.99
C ARG A 32 -3.48 -1.51 -13.96
N HIS A 33 -2.56 -1.92 -13.10
CA HIS A 33 -2.10 -3.30 -13.01
C HIS A 33 -2.31 -3.83 -11.61
N GLU A 34 -2.68 -5.11 -11.52
CA GLU A 34 -2.74 -5.80 -10.24
C GLU A 34 -1.35 -5.83 -9.62
N GLY A 35 -1.28 -5.59 -8.32
CA GLY A 35 -0.02 -5.56 -7.63
C GLY A 35 0.62 -6.94 -7.50
N PRO A 36 1.93 -7.06 -7.73
CA PRO A 36 2.63 -8.34 -7.54
C PRO A 36 2.54 -8.86 -6.11
N HIS A 37 2.23 -7.97 -5.15
CA HIS A 37 2.08 -8.34 -3.75
C HIS A 37 0.93 -9.32 -3.51
N VAL A 38 -0.16 -9.22 -4.28
CA VAL A 38 -1.34 -10.08 -4.09
C VAL A 38 -0.94 -11.55 -4.30
N ALA A 39 -0.37 -11.88 -5.45
CA ALA A 39 0.05 -13.23 -5.74
C ALA A 39 1.16 -13.71 -4.81
N ALA A 40 2.12 -12.84 -4.50
CA ALA A 40 3.22 -13.16 -3.60
C ALA A 40 2.73 -13.55 -2.21
N LEU A 41 1.77 -12.81 -1.67
CA LEU A 41 1.20 -13.10 -0.35
C LEU A 41 0.29 -14.34 -0.38
N GLN A 42 -0.47 -14.52 -1.46
CA GLN A 42 -1.29 -15.73 -1.63
C GLN A 42 -0.44 -16.99 -1.64
N GLU A 43 0.71 -16.95 -2.30
CA GLU A 43 1.64 -18.10 -2.31
C GLU A 43 2.19 -18.42 -0.92
N ARG A 44 2.24 -17.43 -0.03
CA ARG A 44 2.70 -17.63 1.34
C ARG A 44 1.56 -17.95 2.30
N GLY A 45 0.35 -18.13 1.80
CA GLY A 45 -0.81 -18.51 2.60
C GLY A 45 -1.43 -17.37 3.39
N VAL A 46 -1.18 -16.11 3.01
CA VAL A 46 -1.77 -14.95 3.66
C VAL A 46 -3.22 -14.78 3.21
N GLY A 47 -4.14 -14.56 4.15
CA GLY A 47 -5.55 -14.40 3.86
C GLY A 47 -5.89 -13.09 3.16
N ASP A 48 -6.99 -13.06 2.43
CA ASP A 48 -7.41 -11.90 1.63
C ASP A 48 -7.65 -10.66 2.48
N ASP A 49 -8.15 -10.80 3.70
CA ASP A 49 -8.36 -9.69 4.62
C ASP A 49 -7.04 -9.01 5.02
N GLN A 50 -5.97 -9.79 5.19
CA GLN A 50 -4.66 -9.26 5.48
C GLN A 50 -4.03 -8.60 4.24
N ILE A 51 -4.21 -9.19 3.07
CA ILE A 51 -3.72 -8.62 1.80
C ILE A 51 -4.38 -7.25 1.56
N ALA A 52 -5.65 -7.12 1.88
CA ALA A 52 -6.40 -5.87 1.71
C ALA A 52 -5.86 -4.73 2.59
N ARG A 53 -5.08 -5.01 3.61
CA ARG A 53 -4.44 -3.98 4.44
C ARG A 53 -3.28 -3.28 3.75
N VAL A 54 -2.77 -3.84 2.67
CA VAL A 54 -1.68 -3.25 1.89
C VAL A 54 -2.25 -2.25 0.89
N HIS A 55 -1.82 -1.00 0.97
CA HIS A 55 -2.26 0.06 0.07
C HIS A 55 -1.39 0.10 -1.19
N ARG A 56 -2.00 -0.10 -2.34
CA ARG A 56 -1.35 0.00 -3.65
C ARG A 56 -2.33 0.55 -4.69
N PRO A 57 -1.96 1.60 -5.39
CA PRO A 57 -0.79 2.44 -5.20
C PRO A 57 -0.82 3.17 -3.87
N VAL A 58 0.36 3.47 -3.33
CA VAL A 58 0.48 4.16 -2.05
C VAL A 58 -0.04 5.59 -2.15
N GLY A 59 -0.75 6.04 -1.11
CA GLY A 59 -1.25 7.40 -1.02
C GLY A 59 -2.67 7.58 -1.55
N LEU A 60 -3.13 8.82 -1.57
CA LEU A 60 -4.46 9.16 -2.05
C LEU A 60 -4.50 9.15 -3.58
N ASN A 61 -5.69 8.88 -4.11
CA ASN A 61 -5.92 8.91 -5.56
C ASN A 61 -6.10 10.37 -6.02
N ILE A 62 -4.99 11.02 -6.34
CA ILE A 62 -4.98 12.41 -6.82
C ILE A 62 -4.39 12.53 -8.23
N GLY A 63 -4.19 11.42 -8.91
CA GLY A 63 -3.59 11.41 -10.25
C GLY A 63 -2.10 11.74 -10.23
N SER A 64 -1.39 11.37 -9.18
CA SER A 64 0.03 11.68 -9.02
C SER A 64 0.88 11.12 -10.15
N ARG A 65 1.79 11.95 -10.69
CA ARG A 65 2.73 11.56 -11.75
C ARG A 65 4.17 11.88 -11.43
N THR A 66 4.40 12.95 -10.67
CA THR A 66 5.76 13.37 -10.29
C THR A 66 6.11 12.82 -8.92
N PRO A 67 7.42 12.68 -8.60
CA PRO A 67 7.82 12.27 -7.26
C PRO A 67 7.27 13.16 -6.15
N ALA A 68 7.19 14.46 -6.40
CA ALA A 68 6.64 15.40 -5.42
C ALA A 68 5.16 15.15 -5.17
N GLU A 69 4.38 14.91 -6.23
CA GLU A 69 2.96 14.58 -6.12
C GLU A 69 2.73 13.27 -5.39
N ILE A 70 3.54 12.26 -5.68
CA ILE A 70 3.48 10.97 -5.00
C ILE A 70 3.76 11.14 -3.51
N ALA A 71 4.75 11.96 -3.16
CA ALA A 71 5.07 12.25 -1.76
C ALA A 71 3.90 12.93 -1.05
N VAL A 72 3.26 13.90 -1.68
CA VAL A 72 2.08 14.58 -1.12
C VAL A 72 0.94 13.59 -0.91
N ALA A 73 0.65 12.77 -1.92
CA ALA A 73 -0.41 11.77 -1.83
C ALA A 73 -0.14 10.76 -0.71
N THR A 74 1.11 10.33 -0.56
CA THR A 74 1.50 9.37 0.46
C THR A 74 1.34 9.94 1.87
N LEU A 75 1.85 11.14 2.11
CA LEU A 75 1.74 11.80 3.42
C LEU A 75 0.29 12.09 3.77
N ALA A 76 -0.50 12.57 2.80
CA ALA A 76 -1.92 12.81 3.01
C ALA A 76 -2.66 11.53 3.32
N GLY A 77 -2.32 10.43 2.64
CA GLY A 77 -2.91 9.11 2.89
C GLY A 77 -2.59 8.59 4.29
N LEU A 78 -1.37 8.78 4.75
CA LEU A 78 -0.96 8.42 6.11
C LEU A 78 -1.75 9.20 7.16
N ILE A 79 -1.91 10.50 6.95
CA ILE A 79 -2.65 11.36 7.87
C ILE A 79 -4.13 10.96 7.88
N ALA A 80 -4.71 10.71 6.71
CA ALA A 80 -6.11 10.30 6.61
C ALA A 80 -6.33 8.97 7.36
N ASP A 81 -5.44 7.99 7.18
CA ASP A 81 -5.52 6.73 7.88
C ASP A 81 -5.41 6.90 9.39
N ARG A 82 -4.43 7.70 9.84
CA ARG A 82 -4.25 7.99 11.27
C ARG A 82 -5.51 8.59 11.90
N ASN A 83 -6.20 9.45 11.16
CA ASN A 83 -7.38 10.16 11.63
C ASN A 83 -8.69 9.41 11.34
N GLY A 84 -8.63 8.24 10.71
CA GLY A 84 -9.81 7.45 10.35
C GLY A 84 -10.69 8.12 9.29
N ARG A 85 -10.07 8.81 8.32
CA ARG A 85 -10.78 9.54 7.28
C ARG A 85 -10.44 8.99 5.89
N PRO A 86 -11.40 9.07 4.93
CA PRO A 86 -11.15 8.58 3.57
C PRO A 86 -10.24 9.49 2.74
N GLY A 87 -10.14 10.77 3.07
CA GLY A 87 -9.27 11.70 2.35
C GLY A 87 -9.85 12.32 1.09
N GLY A 88 -11.16 12.20 0.86
CA GLY A 88 -11.84 12.83 -0.26
C GLY A 88 -12.30 14.26 0.05
N PHE A 89 -13.27 14.74 -0.71
CA PHE A 89 -13.83 16.09 -0.54
C PHE A 89 -15.05 16.13 0.39
N GLU A 90 -15.48 15.01 0.90
CA GLU A 90 -16.59 14.93 1.83
C GLU A 90 -16.09 14.99 3.27
N PHE A 91 -16.75 15.75 4.09
CA PHE A 91 -16.35 15.94 5.48
C PHE A 91 -17.39 15.37 6.48
#